data_24014cfea4750dc8b938734122626603
#
_entry.id   24014cfea4750dc8b938734122626603
#
_cell.length_a   1.000
_cell.length_b   1.000
_cell.length_c   1.000
_cell.angle_alpha   90.00
_cell.angle_beta   90.00
_cell.angle_gamma   90.00
#
_symmetry.space_group_name_H-M   'P 1'
#
loop_
_entity.id
_entity.type
_entity.pdbx_description
1 polymer ?
#
loop_
_entity_poly.entity_id
_entity_poly.type
_entity_poly.pdbx_seq_one_letter_code
_entity_poly.pdbx_strand_id
1 'polypeptide(L)'
;ARFEFTDNTSLKQSGVTIGFGRRLEWPDNYFSLTHSLSYLVYNYKNYFGGASNILPAEGRTNEIMFTTTLSRNSIDNPMYPTAGSTISLAVNLTPPYSQWRDKSYYENVNQRYKWTELHKWMVDAKFYLKLVGSQKPDGRSLVLETKAHMGFIGTYDRSLGPGPFQRFLVGGDGLAGGFNSFVLGQDIIGLRGYPNNSVTPPLYSLRGTQQANGIEGGIVYNKFGVELRYPVSTAQSATIYGFLFTEAGNNWDNYRDFNPFNLYKSAGVGARIFMPAFGLIGLNWAYGFDRLPGASDKSGSQFHFTIGQQIR
;
A
#
# COMPACT_ATOMS: atom_id res chain seq x y z
N ALA A 1 4.06 -5.96 -18.31
CA ALA A 1 4.95 -4.79 -18.26
C ALA A 1 6.41 -5.22 -18.37
N ARG A 2 7.24 -4.44 -19.02
CA ARG A 2 8.69 -4.60 -19.09
C ARG A 2 9.30 -3.28 -18.63
N PHE A 3 10.21 -3.35 -17.66
CA PHE A 3 10.97 -2.20 -17.16
C PHE A 3 12.45 -2.47 -17.44
N GLU A 4 13.09 -1.59 -18.18
CA GLU A 4 14.54 -1.60 -18.42
C GLU A 4 15.14 -0.37 -17.74
N PHE A 5 16.09 -0.57 -16.83
CA PHE A 5 16.69 0.52 -16.06
C PHE A 5 18.08 0.90 -16.57
N THR A 6 18.78 -0.07 -17.11
CA THR A 6 20.07 0.07 -17.80
C THR A 6 20.21 -1.10 -18.77
N ASP A 7 21.19 -1.07 -19.68
CA ASP A 7 21.41 -2.15 -20.66
C ASP A 7 21.61 -3.54 -20.05
N ASN A 8 21.83 -3.62 -18.74
CA ASN A 8 22.06 -4.88 -18.02
C ASN A 8 21.11 -5.16 -16.87
N THR A 9 20.12 -4.29 -16.60
CA THR A 9 19.14 -4.45 -15.52
C THR A 9 17.73 -4.42 -16.06
N SER A 10 16.98 -5.48 -15.88
CA SER A 10 15.60 -5.52 -16.37
C SER A 10 14.68 -6.34 -15.45
N LEU A 11 13.42 -5.97 -15.46
CA LEU A 11 12.33 -6.76 -14.91
C LEU A 11 11.19 -6.83 -15.92
N LYS A 12 10.74 -8.04 -16.20
CA LYS A 12 9.56 -8.29 -17.03
C LYS A 12 8.52 -9.03 -16.19
N GLN A 13 7.36 -8.44 -16.06
CA GLN A 13 6.18 -9.06 -15.46
C GLN A 13 5.17 -9.42 -16.55
N SER A 14 4.68 -10.65 -16.54
CA SER A 14 3.64 -11.15 -17.44
C SER A 14 2.67 -12.02 -16.67
N GLY A 15 1.41 -12.03 -17.04
CA GLY A 15 0.46 -12.89 -16.36
C GLY A 15 -0.98 -12.71 -16.84
N VAL A 16 -1.85 -13.50 -16.25
CA VAL A 16 -3.30 -13.48 -16.49
C VAL A 16 -4.02 -13.53 -15.14
N THR A 17 -5.12 -12.80 -15.06
CA THR A 17 -6.02 -12.81 -13.90
C THR A 17 -7.44 -13.04 -14.38
N ILE A 18 -8.13 -13.95 -13.72
CA ILE A 18 -9.56 -14.21 -13.93
C ILE A 18 -10.25 -13.87 -12.61
N GLY A 19 -11.31 -13.09 -12.68
CA GLY A 19 -12.05 -12.67 -11.49
C GLY A 19 -13.54 -12.79 -11.66
N PHE A 20 -14.21 -13.02 -10.53
CA PHE A 20 -15.64 -13.02 -10.39
C PHE A 20 -16.04 -12.22 -9.16
N GLY A 21 -17.05 -11.37 -9.29
CA GLY A 21 -17.57 -10.57 -8.18
C GLY A 21 -19.07 -10.55 -8.17
N ARG A 22 -19.66 -10.54 -6.98
CA ARG A 22 -21.08 -10.39 -6.79
C ARG A 22 -21.42 -9.47 -5.62
N ARG A 23 -22.55 -8.78 -5.73
CA ARG A 23 -23.14 -8.05 -4.61
C ARG A 23 -23.86 -9.05 -3.70
N LEU A 24 -23.74 -8.86 -2.40
CA LEU A 24 -24.40 -9.66 -1.39
C LEU A 24 -25.69 -8.94 -0.93
N GLU A 25 -26.71 -9.71 -0.62
CA GLU A 25 -27.98 -9.19 -0.08
C GLU A 25 -27.99 -9.23 1.45
N TRP A 26 -27.17 -10.08 2.05
CA TRP A 26 -27.07 -10.23 3.49
C TRP A 26 -25.61 -9.93 3.92
N PRO A 27 -25.37 -9.23 5.03
CA PRO A 27 -26.31 -8.66 6.02
C PRO A 27 -27.02 -7.38 5.55
N ASP A 28 -26.49 -6.67 4.57
CA ASP A 28 -27.11 -5.54 3.90
C ASP A 28 -26.68 -5.46 2.41
N ASN A 29 -27.36 -4.61 1.63
CA ASN A 29 -27.11 -4.47 0.19
C ASN A 29 -25.83 -3.70 -0.17
N TYR A 30 -25.02 -3.30 0.80
CA TYR A 30 -23.76 -2.58 0.58
C TYR A 30 -22.57 -3.51 0.46
N PHE A 31 -22.72 -4.79 0.79
CA PHE A 31 -21.63 -5.77 0.69
C PHE A 31 -21.40 -6.27 -0.73
N SER A 32 -20.14 -6.45 -1.07
CA SER A 32 -19.71 -7.15 -2.28
C SER A 32 -18.59 -8.14 -1.95
N LEU A 33 -18.61 -9.27 -2.63
CA LEU A 33 -17.60 -10.32 -2.52
C LEU A 33 -16.98 -10.53 -3.90
N THR A 34 -15.65 -10.44 -3.96
CA THR A 34 -14.88 -10.65 -5.19
C THR A 34 -13.85 -11.75 -4.97
N HIS A 35 -13.75 -12.66 -5.92
CA HIS A 35 -12.70 -13.67 -5.99
C HIS A 35 -11.91 -13.48 -7.27
N SER A 36 -10.61 -13.64 -7.21
CA SER A 36 -9.77 -13.69 -8.40
C SER A 36 -8.66 -14.72 -8.26
N LEU A 37 -8.30 -15.31 -9.38
CA LEU A 37 -7.16 -16.19 -9.52
C LEU A 37 -6.18 -15.57 -10.51
N SER A 38 -4.97 -15.33 -10.07
CA SER A 38 -3.90 -14.73 -10.86
C SER A 38 -2.76 -15.71 -11.05
N TYR A 39 -2.21 -15.74 -12.25
CA TYR A 39 -0.92 -16.36 -12.52
C TYR A 39 0.02 -15.29 -13.07
N LEU A 40 1.09 -14.99 -12.32
CA LEU A 40 2.08 -13.98 -12.67
C LEU A 40 3.47 -14.63 -12.80
N VAL A 41 4.25 -14.11 -13.71
CA VAL A 41 5.62 -14.52 -13.98
C VAL A 41 6.51 -13.28 -13.93
N TYR A 42 7.50 -13.31 -13.06
CA TYR A 42 8.53 -12.29 -12.93
C TYR A 42 9.83 -12.84 -13.53
N ASN A 43 10.32 -12.24 -14.60
CA ASN A 43 11.66 -12.49 -15.14
C ASN A 43 12.51 -11.29 -14.80
N TYR A 44 13.61 -11.49 -14.09
CA TYR A 44 14.50 -10.41 -13.65
C TYR A 44 15.95 -10.71 -14.03
N LYS A 45 16.68 -9.64 -14.30
CA LYS A 45 18.11 -9.67 -14.60
C LYS A 45 18.78 -8.50 -13.87
N ASN A 46 19.78 -8.82 -13.05
CA ASN A 46 20.57 -7.89 -12.23
C ASN A 46 19.74 -6.87 -11.43
N TYR A 47 18.48 -7.22 -11.19
CA TYR A 47 17.50 -6.31 -10.60
C TYR A 47 17.81 -5.91 -9.15
N PHE A 48 18.37 -6.84 -8.38
CA PHE A 48 18.65 -6.66 -6.95
C PHE A 48 20.08 -6.14 -6.67
N GLY A 49 20.77 -5.59 -7.66
CA GLY A 49 22.03 -4.84 -7.47
C GLY A 49 23.18 -5.63 -6.86
N GLY A 50 23.30 -6.92 -7.13
CA GLY A 50 24.43 -7.75 -6.66
C GLY A 50 24.49 -7.98 -5.14
N ALA A 51 23.62 -7.37 -4.35
CA ALA A 51 23.57 -7.53 -2.89
C ALA A 51 22.79 -8.77 -2.45
N SER A 52 22.45 -9.67 -3.36
CA SER A 52 21.45 -10.66 -3.06
C SER A 52 21.99 -12.07 -2.90
N ASN A 53 22.35 -12.40 -1.68
CA ASN A 53 22.30 -13.80 -1.23
C ASN A 53 20.86 -14.38 -1.20
N ILE A 54 19.87 -13.63 -1.67
CA ILE A 54 18.43 -13.93 -1.54
C ILE A 54 17.85 -14.38 -2.86
N LEU A 55 18.16 -13.68 -3.95
CA LEU A 55 17.75 -14.03 -5.31
C LEU A 55 18.96 -14.08 -6.21
N PRO A 56 19.00 -15.01 -7.18
CA PRO A 56 20.07 -15.03 -8.18
C PRO A 56 20.06 -13.75 -9.01
N ALA A 57 21.21 -13.40 -9.60
CA ALA A 57 21.32 -12.20 -10.46
C ALA A 57 20.34 -12.23 -11.63
N GLU A 58 20.08 -13.40 -12.18
CA GLU A 58 19.09 -13.64 -13.22
C GLU A 58 18.18 -14.78 -12.78
N GLY A 59 16.87 -14.59 -13.01
CA GLY A 59 15.94 -15.62 -12.61
C GLY A 59 14.51 -15.41 -13.08
N ARG A 60 13.71 -16.44 -12.77
CA ARG A 60 12.27 -16.44 -13.00
C ARG A 60 11.55 -16.89 -11.74
N THR A 61 10.58 -16.08 -11.32
CA THR A 61 9.66 -16.42 -10.24
C THR A 61 8.24 -16.52 -10.78
N ASN A 62 7.51 -17.54 -10.37
CA ASN A 62 6.11 -17.74 -10.71
C ASN A 62 5.27 -17.52 -9.45
N GLU A 63 4.10 -16.93 -9.64
CA GLU A 63 3.14 -16.66 -8.59
C GLU A 63 1.75 -17.11 -9.03
N ILE A 64 1.15 -18.02 -8.27
CA ILE A 64 -0.28 -18.34 -8.36
C ILE A 64 -0.90 -17.76 -7.11
N MET A 65 -1.85 -16.83 -7.27
CA MET A 65 -2.46 -16.15 -6.15
C MET A 65 -3.98 -16.19 -6.27
N PHE A 66 -4.62 -16.69 -5.23
CA PHE A 66 -6.05 -16.61 -5.03
C PHE A 66 -6.34 -15.43 -4.10
N THR A 67 -7.12 -14.47 -4.59
CA THR A 67 -7.51 -13.28 -3.84
C THR A 67 -9.00 -13.31 -3.57
N THR A 68 -9.39 -13.12 -2.32
CA THR A 68 -10.78 -12.90 -1.90
C THR A 68 -10.88 -11.53 -1.25
N THR A 69 -11.78 -10.69 -1.74
CA THR A 69 -12.06 -9.38 -1.15
C THR A 69 -13.52 -9.28 -0.77
N LEU A 70 -13.77 -9.10 0.53
CA LEU A 70 -15.05 -8.72 1.06
C LEU A 70 -15.04 -7.21 1.31
N SER A 71 -15.95 -6.47 0.69
CA SER A 71 -16.04 -5.03 0.88
C SER A 71 -17.46 -4.59 1.17
N ARG A 72 -17.59 -3.56 2.00
CA ARG A 72 -18.83 -2.85 2.28
C ARG A 72 -18.66 -1.38 1.93
N ASN A 73 -19.53 -0.84 1.13
CA ASN A 73 -19.51 0.56 0.72
C ASN A 73 -20.88 1.18 0.87
N SER A 74 -21.06 2.02 1.89
CA SER A 74 -22.31 2.71 2.22
C SER A 74 -22.18 4.25 2.16
N ILE A 75 -21.18 4.77 1.45
CA ILE A 75 -21.01 6.22 1.30
C ILE A 75 -22.15 6.83 0.49
N ASP A 76 -22.54 8.03 0.87
CA ASP A 76 -23.61 8.80 0.22
C ASP A 76 -23.20 9.43 -1.11
N ASN A 77 -21.94 9.83 -1.24
CA ASN A 77 -21.42 10.48 -2.44
C ASN A 77 -19.96 10.03 -2.71
N PRO A 78 -19.64 9.52 -3.90
CA PRO A 78 -18.30 9.03 -4.21
C PRO A 78 -17.24 10.14 -4.31
N MET A 79 -17.64 11.39 -4.66
CA MET A 79 -16.69 12.50 -4.84
C MET A 79 -16.40 13.25 -3.55
N TYR A 80 -17.42 13.50 -2.77
CA TYR A 80 -17.34 14.16 -1.47
C TYR A 80 -18.26 13.45 -0.47
N PRO A 81 -17.82 12.33 0.09
CA PRO A 81 -18.62 11.60 1.07
C PRO A 81 -18.87 12.44 2.31
N THR A 82 -20.13 12.54 2.73
CA THR A 82 -20.52 13.25 3.94
C THR A 82 -20.99 12.32 5.06
N ALA A 83 -21.39 11.11 4.71
CA ALA A 83 -21.84 10.07 5.62
C ALA A 83 -21.53 8.67 5.09
N GLY A 84 -21.56 7.69 5.96
CA GLY A 84 -21.35 6.29 5.61
C GLY A 84 -19.92 5.80 5.86
N SER A 85 -19.62 4.65 5.30
CA SER A 85 -18.31 4.02 5.47
C SER A 85 -17.92 3.16 4.27
N THR A 86 -16.62 3.00 4.08
CA THR A 86 -16.05 1.95 3.23
C THR A 86 -15.16 1.06 4.09
N ILE A 87 -15.41 -0.25 4.05
CA ILE A 87 -14.62 -1.23 4.78
C ILE A 87 -14.29 -2.36 3.80
N SER A 88 -13.05 -2.78 3.73
CA SER A 88 -12.65 -3.94 2.94
C SER A 88 -11.68 -4.84 3.68
N LEU A 89 -11.83 -6.13 3.48
CA LEU A 89 -10.90 -7.18 3.88
C LEU A 89 -10.47 -7.92 2.61
N ALA A 90 -9.20 -7.82 2.27
CA ALA A 90 -8.60 -8.58 1.18
C ALA A 90 -7.68 -9.67 1.75
N VAL A 91 -7.88 -10.89 1.29
CA VAL A 91 -7.09 -12.07 1.64
C VAL A 91 -6.49 -12.64 0.37
N ASN A 92 -5.17 -12.66 0.30
CA ASN A 92 -4.39 -13.21 -0.81
C ASN A 92 -3.69 -14.48 -0.33
N LEU A 93 -3.89 -15.57 -1.03
CA LEU A 93 -3.34 -16.88 -0.69
C LEU A 93 -2.59 -17.45 -1.89
N THR A 94 -1.38 -17.90 -1.67
CA THR A 94 -0.66 -18.75 -2.63
C THR A 94 -0.70 -20.20 -2.17
N PRO A 95 -0.47 -21.19 -3.06
CA PRO A 95 -0.36 -22.58 -2.63
C PRO A 95 0.80 -22.78 -1.64
N PRO A 96 0.63 -23.62 -0.61
CA PRO A 96 1.64 -23.89 0.41
C PRO A 96 2.67 -24.91 -0.11
N TYR A 97 3.50 -24.52 -1.06
CA TYR A 97 4.47 -25.40 -1.71
C TYR A 97 5.46 -26.05 -0.74
N SER A 98 5.80 -25.34 0.35
CA SER A 98 6.72 -25.83 1.40
C SER A 98 6.19 -27.02 2.16
N GLN A 99 4.88 -27.22 2.19
CA GLN A 99 4.25 -28.39 2.84
C GLN A 99 4.32 -29.64 1.97
N TRP A 100 4.61 -29.49 0.66
CA TRP A 100 4.60 -30.59 -0.31
C TRP A 100 6.00 -30.92 -0.87
N ARG A 101 6.98 -30.06 -0.60
CA ARG A 101 8.35 -30.19 -1.12
C ARG A 101 9.34 -30.47 0.01
N ASP A 102 10.40 -31.20 -0.32
CA ASP A 102 11.49 -31.41 0.61
C ASP A 102 12.22 -30.11 0.96
N LYS A 103 12.70 -30.01 2.19
CA LYS A 103 13.41 -28.82 2.69
C LYS A 103 14.67 -28.54 1.88
N SER A 104 15.36 -29.56 1.37
CA SER A 104 16.54 -29.44 0.51
C SER A 104 16.29 -28.62 -0.76
N TYR A 105 15.05 -28.58 -1.26
CA TYR A 105 14.68 -27.74 -2.39
C TYR A 105 14.91 -26.24 -2.10
N TYR A 106 14.69 -25.82 -0.86
CA TYR A 106 14.77 -24.41 -0.44
C TYR A 106 16.19 -23.99 -0.02
N GLU A 107 17.14 -24.91 0.11
CA GLU A 107 18.55 -24.61 0.35
C GLU A 107 19.23 -24.03 -0.88
N ASN A 108 18.74 -24.37 -2.06
CA ASN A 108 19.25 -23.84 -3.32
C ASN A 108 18.64 -22.45 -3.61
N VAL A 109 19.47 -21.42 -3.60
CA VAL A 109 19.08 -20.02 -3.85
C VAL A 109 18.30 -19.85 -5.17
N ASN A 110 18.68 -20.61 -6.23
CA ASN A 110 18.01 -20.54 -7.54
C ASN A 110 16.61 -21.16 -7.54
N GLN A 111 16.28 -21.97 -6.55
CA GLN A 111 15.00 -22.65 -6.46
C GLN A 111 14.11 -22.10 -5.37
N ARG A 112 14.70 -21.51 -4.32
CA ARG A 112 14.00 -21.05 -3.12
C ARG A 112 12.79 -20.17 -3.43
N TYR A 113 12.92 -19.22 -4.35
CA TYR A 113 11.84 -18.29 -4.72
C TYR A 113 11.34 -18.49 -6.15
N LYS A 114 11.53 -19.68 -6.72
CA LYS A 114 10.98 -20.03 -8.03
C LYS A 114 9.45 -19.98 -8.06
N TRP A 115 8.83 -20.19 -6.90
CA TRP A 115 7.41 -20.01 -6.66
C TRP A 115 7.21 -19.13 -5.43
N THR A 116 6.40 -18.11 -5.58
CA THR A 116 6.01 -17.24 -4.46
C THR A 116 5.10 -18.00 -3.52
N GLU A 117 5.44 -17.99 -2.23
CA GLU A 117 4.66 -18.64 -1.18
C GLU A 117 4.41 -17.65 -0.05
N LEU A 118 3.14 -17.31 0.16
CA LEU A 118 2.70 -16.42 1.22
C LEU A 118 1.18 -16.46 1.42
N HIS A 119 0.73 -15.94 2.55
CA HIS A 119 -0.62 -15.43 2.72
C HIS A 119 -0.55 -13.97 3.15
N LYS A 120 -1.41 -13.12 2.57
CA LYS A 120 -1.43 -11.68 2.80
C LYS A 120 -2.84 -11.22 3.14
N TRP A 121 -2.95 -10.46 4.21
CA TRP A 121 -4.20 -9.95 4.73
C TRP A 121 -4.14 -8.45 4.77
N MET A 122 -5.15 -7.77 4.27
CA MET A 122 -5.24 -6.32 4.27
C MET A 122 -6.64 -5.91 4.69
N VAL A 123 -6.68 -4.96 5.62
CA VAL A 123 -7.92 -4.32 6.11
C VAL A 123 -7.82 -2.84 5.83
N ASP A 124 -8.81 -2.32 5.13
CA ASP A 124 -8.98 -0.89 4.88
C ASP A 124 -10.34 -0.46 5.43
N ALA A 125 -10.39 0.60 6.22
CA ALA A 125 -11.62 1.16 6.75
C ALA A 125 -11.57 2.68 6.67
N LYS A 126 -12.67 3.29 6.20
CA LYS A 126 -12.91 4.74 6.19
C LYS A 126 -14.32 5.02 6.67
N PHE A 127 -14.46 5.99 7.54
CA PHE A 127 -15.74 6.43 8.06
C PHE A 127 -15.87 7.93 7.84
N TYR A 128 -17.08 8.35 7.47
CA TYR A 128 -17.41 9.74 7.19
C TYR A 128 -18.54 10.20 8.11
N LEU A 129 -18.30 11.31 8.80
CA LEU A 129 -19.26 11.89 9.72
C LEU A 129 -19.41 13.38 9.42
N LYS A 130 -20.62 13.79 9.05
CA LYS A 130 -20.96 15.20 8.92
C LYS A 130 -21.07 15.85 10.31
N LEU A 131 -20.19 16.80 10.60
CA LEU A 131 -20.15 17.51 11.86
C LEU A 131 -21.12 18.69 11.87
N VAL A 132 -21.00 19.57 10.87
CA VAL A 132 -21.80 20.78 10.73
C VAL A 132 -22.08 21.02 9.25
N GLY A 133 -23.23 21.57 8.93
CA GLY A 133 -23.51 22.03 7.57
C GLY A 133 -24.96 21.85 7.13
N SER A 134 -25.20 22.11 5.87
CA SER A 134 -26.53 22.14 5.28
C SER A 134 -27.16 20.74 5.21
N GLN A 135 -28.47 20.69 5.40
CA GLN A 135 -29.30 19.50 5.15
C GLN A 135 -29.56 19.29 3.63
N LYS A 136 -29.29 20.32 2.80
CA LYS A 136 -29.48 20.24 1.35
C LYS A 136 -28.41 19.36 0.72
N PRO A 137 -28.70 18.58 -0.32
CA PRO A 137 -27.72 17.71 -1.01
C PRO A 137 -26.48 18.48 -1.54
N ASP A 138 -26.68 19.72 -2.00
CA ASP A 138 -25.63 20.59 -2.54
C ASP A 138 -25.04 21.55 -1.50
N GLY A 139 -25.43 21.40 -0.23
CA GLY A 139 -25.01 22.28 0.85
C GLY A 139 -23.60 21.99 1.33
N ARG A 140 -22.87 23.06 1.64
CA ARG A 140 -21.52 22.92 2.22
C ARG A 140 -21.59 22.32 3.62
N SER A 141 -20.81 21.30 3.87
CA SER A 141 -20.77 20.60 5.15
C SER A 141 -19.34 20.32 5.57
N LEU A 142 -19.07 20.54 6.84
CA LEU A 142 -17.80 20.12 7.46
C LEU A 142 -17.88 18.63 7.77
N VAL A 143 -16.94 17.87 7.25
CA VAL A 143 -16.95 16.41 7.36
C VAL A 143 -15.68 15.92 8.05
N LEU A 144 -15.83 15.05 9.01
CA LEU A 144 -14.75 14.27 9.61
C LEU A 144 -14.62 12.93 8.87
N GLU A 145 -13.45 12.68 8.30
CA GLU A 145 -13.07 11.36 7.82
C GLU A 145 -12.07 10.74 8.76
N THR A 146 -12.28 9.49 9.14
CA THR A 146 -11.30 8.68 9.85
C THR A 146 -10.92 7.48 9.00
N LYS A 147 -9.63 7.11 9.01
CA LYS A 147 -9.06 6.01 8.22
C LYS A 147 -8.26 5.07 9.11
N ALA A 148 -8.36 3.78 8.81
CA ALA A 148 -7.48 2.76 9.35
C ALA A 148 -7.10 1.79 8.24
N HIS A 149 -5.80 1.57 8.06
CA HIS A 149 -5.26 0.62 7.10
C HIS A 149 -4.27 -0.28 7.82
N MET A 150 -4.40 -1.57 7.62
CA MET A 150 -3.53 -2.57 8.25
C MET A 150 -3.24 -3.67 7.25
N GLY A 151 -2.03 -4.19 7.27
CA GLY A 151 -1.65 -5.31 6.43
C GLY A 151 -0.67 -6.22 7.11
N PHE A 152 -0.73 -7.48 6.73
CA PHE A 152 0.03 -8.56 7.29
C PHE A 152 0.38 -9.59 6.23
N ILE A 153 1.65 -10.02 6.19
CA ILE A 153 2.12 -11.08 5.30
C ILE A 153 2.69 -12.20 6.16
N GLY A 154 2.21 -13.42 5.96
CA GLY A 154 2.73 -14.61 6.58
C GLY A 154 3.22 -15.64 5.60
N THR A 155 3.89 -16.66 6.11
CA THR A 155 4.36 -17.84 5.38
C THR A 155 3.83 -19.10 6.03
N TYR A 156 3.66 -20.14 5.22
CA TYR A 156 3.19 -21.43 5.74
C TYR A 156 4.31 -22.21 6.45
N ASP A 157 5.57 -21.95 6.07
CA ASP A 157 6.75 -22.48 6.78
C ASP A 157 7.56 -21.32 7.38
N ARG A 158 7.66 -21.31 8.72
CA ARG A 158 8.41 -20.27 9.46
C ARG A 158 9.90 -20.30 9.20
N SER A 159 10.47 -21.46 8.80
CA SER A 159 11.89 -21.60 8.54
C SER A 159 12.33 -20.88 7.26
N LEU A 160 11.42 -20.72 6.30
CA LEU A 160 11.68 -20.02 5.04
C LEU A 160 11.58 -18.50 5.18
N GLY A 161 10.72 -18.05 6.09
CA GLY A 161 10.41 -16.62 6.25
C GLY A 161 9.70 -16.03 5.03
N PRO A 162 9.18 -14.79 5.15
CA PRO A 162 8.54 -14.11 4.03
C PRO A 162 9.57 -13.70 2.98
N GLY A 163 9.29 -14.07 1.73
CA GLY A 163 10.12 -13.73 0.57
C GLY A 163 10.16 -12.21 0.26
N PRO A 164 10.87 -11.83 -0.81
CA PRO A 164 10.99 -10.43 -1.23
C PRO A 164 9.74 -9.90 -1.94
N PHE A 165 8.79 -10.79 -2.28
CA PHE A 165 7.60 -10.46 -3.05
C PHE A 165 6.47 -9.96 -2.17
N GLN A 166 5.59 -9.12 -2.73
CA GLN A 166 4.34 -8.67 -2.12
C GLN A 166 4.48 -7.87 -0.82
N ARG A 167 5.69 -7.40 -0.48
CA ARG A 167 5.96 -6.65 0.76
C ARG A 167 5.32 -5.27 0.74
N PHE A 168 5.19 -4.67 1.92
CA PHE A 168 4.64 -3.33 2.09
C PHE A 168 5.75 -2.29 2.08
N LEU A 169 5.54 -1.21 1.31
CA LEU A 169 6.37 -0.01 1.30
C LEU A 169 5.56 1.14 1.90
N VAL A 170 6.11 1.84 2.88
CA VAL A 170 5.40 2.92 3.58
C VAL A 170 6.18 4.22 3.51
N GLY A 171 5.45 5.31 3.24
CA GLY A 171 5.97 6.67 3.15
C GLY A 171 5.53 7.40 1.88
N GLY A 172 5.59 8.73 1.92
CA GLY A 172 5.30 9.58 0.78
C GLY A 172 3.83 9.75 0.44
N ASP A 173 3.57 9.95 -0.83
CA ASP A 173 2.24 10.19 -1.38
C ASP A 173 1.44 8.92 -1.70
N GLY A 174 2.03 7.74 -1.51
CA GLY A 174 1.40 6.47 -1.87
C GLY A 174 1.41 6.18 -3.36
N LEU A 175 2.06 7.03 -4.14
CA LEU A 175 2.36 6.74 -5.54
C LEU A 175 3.65 5.94 -5.61
N ALA A 176 3.78 5.17 -6.66
CA ALA A 176 5.03 4.51 -6.97
C ALA A 176 6.11 5.57 -7.19
N GLY A 177 6.82 5.90 -6.13
CA GLY A 177 7.86 6.92 -6.13
C GLY A 177 9.13 6.46 -6.79
N GLY A 178 9.32 6.86 -8.03
CA GLY A 178 10.53 6.62 -8.80
C GLY A 178 10.54 5.28 -9.55
N PHE A 179 11.42 5.20 -10.53
CA PHE A 179 11.52 4.06 -11.45
C PHE A 179 11.90 2.72 -10.79
N ASN A 180 12.33 2.73 -9.54
CA ASN A 180 12.80 1.54 -8.83
C ASN A 180 11.76 0.88 -7.90
N SER A 181 10.57 1.46 -7.75
CA SER A 181 9.59 1.04 -6.73
C SER A 181 8.52 0.06 -7.25
N PHE A 182 8.62 -0.39 -8.50
CA PHE A 182 7.52 -1.10 -9.13
C PHE A 182 7.74 -2.57 -9.16
N VAL A 183 7.83 -3.30 -8.04
CA VAL A 183 8.39 -4.35 -8.74
C VAL A 183 8.14 -5.76 -8.36
N LEU A 184 7.77 -6.06 -7.27
CA LEU A 184 7.55 -7.46 -6.89
C LEU A 184 6.14 -7.67 -6.32
N GLY A 185 5.16 -6.96 -6.90
CA GLY A 185 3.79 -6.96 -6.38
C GLY A 185 3.66 -6.20 -5.05
N GLN A 186 4.61 -5.33 -4.74
CA GLN A 186 4.63 -4.56 -3.50
C GLN A 186 3.45 -3.58 -3.43
N ASP A 187 2.85 -3.47 -2.25
CA ASP A 187 1.85 -2.43 -1.97
C ASP A 187 2.52 -1.19 -1.39
N ILE A 188 2.24 -0.05 -2.00
CA ILE A 188 2.75 1.25 -1.57
C ILE A 188 1.68 1.95 -0.75
N ILE A 189 2.00 2.20 0.50
CA ILE A 189 1.13 2.86 1.47
C ILE A 189 1.66 4.28 1.72
N GLY A 190 0.90 5.29 1.30
CA GLY A 190 1.27 6.68 1.55
C GLY A 190 1.28 7.01 3.04
N LEU A 191 2.29 7.75 3.49
CA LEU A 191 2.35 8.40 4.79
C LEU A 191 2.89 9.80 4.58
N ARG A 192 1.97 10.76 4.52
CA ARG A 192 2.30 12.17 4.23
C ARG A 192 3.19 12.76 5.33
N GLY A 193 4.11 13.64 4.95
CA GLY A 193 5.10 14.20 5.87
C GLY A 193 6.39 13.40 5.97
N TYR A 194 6.48 12.29 5.21
CA TYR A 194 7.69 11.47 5.08
C TYR A 194 8.02 11.29 3.60
N PRO A 195 9.31 11.19 3.21
CA PRO A 195 9.69 10.87 1.84
C PRO A 195 9.15 9.50 1.40
N ASN A 196 9.07 9.28 0.09
CA ASN A 196 8.58 8.02 -0.47
C ASN A 196 9.39 6.83 0.08
N ASN A 197 8.67 5.79 0.52
CA ASN A 197 9.20 4.55 1.08
C ASN A 197 10.13 4.71 2.30
N SER A 198 10.23 5.89 2.89
CA SER A 198 11.22 6.18 3.94
C SER A 198 10.92 5.54 5.30
N VAL A 199 9.69 5.08 5.52
CA VAL A 199 9.25 4.35 6.72
C VAL A 199 9.19 2.86 6.41
N THR A 200 10.12 2.37 5.59
CA THR A 200 10.16 0.98 5.12
C THR A 200 11.42 0.28 5.61
N PRO A 201 11.34 -0.89 6.23
CA PRO A 201 12.51 -1.70 6.54
C PRO A 201 13.16 -2.30 5.27
N PRO A 202 14.47 -2.51 5.25
CA PRO A 202 15.43 -2.04 6.25
C PRO A 202 15.77 -0.57 6.02
N LEU A 203 15.44 0.25 6.98
CA LEU A 203 15.64 1.70 6.90
C LEU A 203 17.11 2.11 6.74
N TYR A 204 18.03 1.24 7.13
CA TYR A 204 19.48 1.50 7.07
C TYR A 204 20.06 1.33 5.66
N SER A 205 19.45 0.55 4.79
CA SER A 205 19.94 0.32 3.43
C SER A 205 19.81 1.53 2.53
N LEU A 206 18.80 2.35 2.77
CA LEU A 206 18.51 3.55 1.99
C LEU A 206 19.51 4.69 2.24
N ARG A 207 20.38 4.57 3.24
CA ARG A 207 21.29 5.66 3.69
C ARG A 207 22.76 5.32 3.60
N GLY A 208 23.16 4.35 2.80
CA GLY A 208 24.58 4.05 2.55
C GLY A 208 25.34 3.43 3.71
N THR A 209 24.66 3.03 4.79
CA THR A 209 25.25 2.21 5.85
C THR A 209 25.11 0.74 5.49
N GLN A 210 26.21 0.05 5.45
CA GLN A 210 26.39 -1.30 4.92
C GLN A 210 25.37 -2.32 5.41
N GLN A 211 24.97 -3.17 4.46
CA GLN A 211 24.32 -4.46 4.64
C GLN A 211 22.87 -4.45 5.14
N ALA A 212 22.02 -3.97 4.26
CA ALA A 212 20.71 -4.61 4.21
C ALA A 212 20.83 -5.94 3.47
N ASN A 213 20.13 -6.94 3.95
CA ASN A 213 20.02 -8.26 3.28
C ASN A 213 19.26 -8.20 1.95
N GLY A 214 19.22 -7.04 1.28
CA GLY A 214 18.66 -6.86 -0.06
C GLY A 214 17.13 -6.98 -0.19
N ILE A 215 16.39 -7.21 0.89
CA ILE A 215 14.92 -7.26 0.85
C ILE A 215 14.37 -5.92 1.36
N GLU A 216 13.83 -5.11 0.46
CA GLU A 216 13.11 -3.90 0.81
C GLU A 216 11.64 -4.23 1.08
N GLY A 217 11.08 -3.70 2.16
CA GLY A 217 9.68 -3.83 2.50
C GLY A 217 9.42 -4.52 3.83
N GLY A 218 8.36 -4.11 4.50
CA GLY A 218 7.85 -4.74 5.71
C GLY A 218 6.84 -5.86 5.42
N ILE A 219 6.55 -6.61 6.44
CA ILE A 219 5.55 -7.70 6.40
C ILE A 219 4.33 -7.40 7.26
N VAL A 220 4.42 -6.37 8.10
CA VAL A 220 3.31 -5.85 8.89
C VAL A 220 3.33 -4.33 8.79
N TYR A 221 2.20 -3.72 8.51
CA TYR A 221 2.04 -2.27 8.62
C TYR A 221 0.72 -1.92 9.28
N ASN A 222 0.67 -0.75 9.89
CA ASN A 222 -0.55 -0.07 10.24
C ASN A 222 -0.44 1.42 9.91
N LYS A 223 -1.57 2.01 9.56
CA LYS A 223 -1.72 3.43 9.31
C LYS A 223 -3.09 3.88 9.78
N PHE A 224 -3.12 4.99 10.50
CA PHE A 224 -4.32 5.68 10.93
C PHE A 224 -4.29 7.10 10.41
N GLY A 225 -5.46 7.66 10.14
CA GLY A 225 -5.58 9.02 9.68
C GLY A 225 -6.90 9.65 10.06
N VAL A 226 -6.87 10.96 10.26
CA VAL A 226 -8.05 11.79 10.48
C VAL A 226 -7.96 12.98 9.56
N GLU A 227 -9.03 13.27 8.83
CA GLU A 227 -9.13 14.45 7.97
C GLU A 227 -10.39 15.24 8.31
N LEU A 228 -10.25 16.55 8.47
CA LEU A 228 -11.35 17.48 8.60
C LEU A 228 -11.52 18.22 7.27
N ARG A 229 -12.59 17.92 6.55
CA ARG A 229 -12.80 18.32 5.16
C ARG A 229 -13.88 19.38 5.05
N TYR A 230 -13.65 20.42 4.23
CA TYR A 230 -14.63 21.44 3.92
C TYR A 230 -14.69 21.72 2.41
N PRO A 231 -15.89 21.65 1.77
CA PRO A 231 -16.03 21.86 0.34
C PRO A 231 -15.99 23.34 0.00
N VAL A 232 -15.16 23.69 -0.97
CA VAL A 232 -15.11 25.03 -1.58
C VAL A 232 -16.13 25.10 -2.71
N SER A 233 -16.19 24.02 -3.53
CA SER A 233 -17.16 23.86 -4.61
C SER A 233 -17.66 22.42 -4.67
N THR A 234 -18.97 22.24 -4.85
CA THR A 234 -19.63 20.94 -5.06
C THR A 234 -20.25 20.84 -6.45
N ALA A 235 -19.89 21.74 -7.37
CA ALA A 235 -20.40 21.72 -8.73
C ALA A 235 -20.00 20.46 -9.48
N GLN A 236 -20.89 19.95 -10.36
CA GLN A 236 -20.60 18.77 -11.19
C GLN A 236 -19.40 18.97 -12.13
N SER A 237 -19.13 20.22 -12.54
CA SER A 237 -17.98 20.56 -13.38
C SER A 237 -16.65 20.51 -12.66
N ALA A 238 -16.66 20.79 -11.34
CA ALA A 238 -15.46 20.70 -10.49
C ALA A 238 -15.86 20.62 -9.02
N THR A 239 -15.58 19.49 -8.39
CA THR A 239 -15.67 19.34 -6.93
C THR A 239 -14.33 19.70 -6.32
N ILE A 240 -14.31 20.72 -5.46
CA ILE A 240 -13.09 21.24 -4.82
C ILE A 240 -13.31 21.27 -3.32
N TYR A 241 -12.41 20.68 -2.56
CA TYR A 241 -12.43 20.75 -1.10
C TYR A 241 -11.02 20.87 -0.51
N GLY A 242 -10.93 21.64 0.56
CA GLY A 242 -9.73 21.72 1.40
C GLY A 242 -9.88 20.83 2.64
N PHE A 243 -8.78 20.48 3.26
CA PHE A 243 -8.80 19.68 4.48
C PHE A 243 -7.55 19.89 5.32
N LEU A 244 -7.73 19.71 6.62
CA LEU A 244 -6.67 19.51 7.59
C LEU A 244 -6.56 18.02 7.88
N PHE A 245 -5.35 17.52 8.13
CA PHE A 245 -5.20 16.10 8.44
C PHE A 245 -4.10 15.84 9.45
N THR A 246 -4.21 14.70 10.11
CA THR A 246 -3.13 14.03 10.83
C THR A 246 -3.07 12.57 10.42
N GLU A 247 -1.86 12.05 10.29
CA GLU A 247 -1.61 10.63 10.00
C GLU A 247 -0.59 10.06 10.98
N ALA A 248 -0.72 8.78 11.24
CA ALA A 248 0.22 8.01 12.03
C ALA A 248 0.34 6.60 11.45
N GLY A 249 1.55 6.12 11.21
CA GLY A 249 1.75 4.79 10.65
C GLY A 249 3.17 4.29 10.81
N ASN A 250 3.34 2.99 10.65
CA ASN A 250 4.65 2.35 10.67
C ASN A 250 4.62 1.03 9.89
N ASN A 251 5.81 0.48 9.66
CA ASN A 251 6.02 -0.74 8.90
C ASN A 251 7.14 -1.56 9.56
N TRP A 252 6.95 -2.88 9.68
CA TRP A 252 7.89 -3.80 10.35
C TRP A 252 8.20 -5.00 9.47
N ASP A 253 9.43 -5.45 9.50
CA ASP A 253 9.90 -6.66 8.80
C ASP A 253 9.87 -7.91 9.67
N ASN A 254 9.49 -7.77 10.94
CA ASN A 254 9.40 -8.86 11.90
C ASN A 254 8.15 -8.70 12.78
N TYR A 255 7.40 -9.78 13.01
CA TYR A 255 6.24 -9.77 13.89
C TYR A 255 6.54 -9.50 15.36
N ARG A 256 7.75 -9.85 15.80
CA ARG A 256 8.18 -9.63 17.19
C ARG A 256 8.37 -8.16 17.52
N ASP A 257 8.69 -7.37 16.50
CA ASP A 257 8.93 -5.93 16.63
C ASP A 257 7.65 -5.11 16.45
N PHE A 258 6.55 -5.77 16.09
CA PHE A 258 5.28 -5.10 15.87
C PHE A 258 4.75 -4.47 17.16
N ASN A 259 4.67 -3.14 17.16
CA ASN A 259 4.05 -2.34 18.21
C ASN A 259 3.10 -1.32 17.57
N PRO A 260 1.77 -1.52 17.68
CA PRO A 260 0.77 -0.69 17.02
C PRO A 260 0.74 0.77 17.51
N PHE A 261 1.45 1.09 18.59
CA PHE A 261 1.55 2.44 19.16
C PHE A 261 2.88 3.14 18.82
N ASN A 262 3.87 2.42 18.32
CA ASN A 262 5.13 3.00 17.85
C ASN A 262 4.99 3.47 16.41
N LEU A 263 4.47 4.69 16.22
CA LEU A 263 4.05 5.23 14.94
C LEU A 263 4.81 6.50 14.60
N TYR A 264 5.16 6.65 13.33
CA TYR A 264 5.61 7.90 12.72
C TYR A 264 4.41 8.80 12.47
N LYS A 265 4.43 10.01 13.01
CA LYS A 265 3.29 10.94 13.06
C LYS A 265 3.54 12.15 12.18
N SER A 266 2.48 12.61 11.54
CA SER A 266 2.50 13.84 10.74
C SER A 266 1.17 14.58 10.84
N ALA A 267 1.20 15.86 10.51
CA ALA A 267 0.03 16.68 10.31
C ALA A 267 0.24 17.60 9.13
N GLY A 268 -0.85 18.06 8.53
CA GLY A 268 -0.75 18.90 7.36
C GLY A 268 -2.08 19.44 6.87
N VAL A 269 -2.00 20.13 5.74
CA VAL A 269 -3.13 20.69 5.03
C VAL A 269 -3.13 20.21 3.58
N GLY A 270 -4.29 20.13 2.96
CA GLY A 270 -4.36 19.74 1.58
C GLY A 270 -5.61 20.24 0.88
N ALA A 271 -5.59 20.08 -0.44
CA ALA A 271 -6.72 20.32 -1.31
C ALA A 271 -6.91 19.16 -2.28
N ARG A 272 -8.17 18.86 -2.61
CA ARG A 272 -8.55 17.94 -3.66
C ARG A 272 -9.39 18.68 -4.68
N ILE A 273 -9.07 18.46 -5.93
CA ILE A 273 -9.77 19.01 -7.08
C ILE A 273 -10.18 17.85 -7.96
N PHE A 274 -11.46 17.59 -8.06
CA PHE A 274 -11.98 16.61 -9.01
C PHE A 274 -12.54 17.33 -10.23
N MET A 275 -12.03 16.99 -11.40
CA MET A 275 -12.51 17.46 -12.69
C MET A 275 -12.78 16.23 -13.59
N PRO A 276 -13.98 16.12 -14.20
CA PRO A 276 -14.34 14.97 -15.02
C PRO A 276 -13.34 14.65 -16.14
N ALA A 277 -12.70 15.68 -16.73
CA ALA A 277 -11.72 15.53 -17.80
C ALA A 277 -10.33 15.05 -17.33
N PHE A 278 -9.93 15.35 -16.10
CA PHE A 278 -8.57 15.12 -15.59
C PHE A 278 -8.54 14.16 -14.39
N GLY A 279 -9.71 13.80 -13.84
CA GLY A 279 -9.81 13.00 -12.65
C GLY A 279 -9.53 13.79 -11.36
N LEU A 280 -9.03 13.11 -10.34
CA LEU A 280 -8.74 13.69 -9.03
C LEU A 280 -7.30 14.21 -8.99
N ILE A 281 -7.13 15.48 -8.66
CA ILE A 281 -5.84 16.12 -8.38
C ILE A 281 -5.76 16.40 -6.89
N GLY A 282 -4.66 16.02 -6.26
CA GLY A 282 -4.39 16.23 -4.85
C GLY A 282 -3.12 17.04 -4.62
N LEU A 283 -3.22 18.07 -3.77
CA LEU A 283 -2.10 18.85 -3.29
C LEU A 283 -2.06 18.72 -1.77
N ASN A 284 -0.92 18.35 -1.20
CA ASN A 284 -0.76 18.23 0.24
C ASN A 284 0.56 18.83 0.67
N TRP A 285 0.52 19.61 1.74
CA TRP A 285 1.69 19.98 2.52
C TRP A 285 1.58 19.32 3.89
N ALA A 286 2.66 18.66 4.33
CA ALA A 286 2.68 17.90 5.57
C ALA A 286 4.01 18.09 6.30
N TYR A 287 3.97 18.02 7.63
CA TYR A 287 5.13 18.04 8.48
C TYR A 287 5.24 16.71 9.24
N GLY A 288 6.36 15.99 9.05
CA GLY A 288 6.69 14.77 9.78
C GLY A 288 7.39 15.11 11.09
N PHE A 289 6.80 14.65 12.21
CA PHE A 289 7.28 15.01 13.56
C PHE A 289 8.41 14.13 14.07
N ASP A 290 8.54 12.92 13.52
CA ASP A 290 9.48 11.93 14.02
C ASP A 290 10.73 11.87 13.13
N ARG A 291 11.82 11.42 13.74
CA ARG A 291 13.10 11.17 13.07
C ARG A 291 13.07 9.79 12.44
N LEU A 292 13.48 9.70 11.19
CA LEU A 292 13.72 8.41 10.57
C LEU A 292 15.00 7.79 11.14
N PRO A 293 15.11 6.46 11.25
CA PRO A 293 16.31 5.80 11.72
C PRO A 293 17.55 6.24 10.95
N GLY A 294 18.61 6.60 11.66
CA GLY A 294 19.86 7.13 11.08
C GLY A 294 19.79 8.58 10.59
N ALA A 295 18.66 9.30 10.76
CA ALA A 295 18.59 10.74 10.50
C ALA A 295 18.94 11.54 11.74
N SER A 296 19.70 12.65 11.55
CA SER A 296 19.95 13.65 12.59
C SER A 296 18.69 14.44 12.94
N ASP A 297 17.88 14.73 11.91
CA ASP A 297 16.75 15.63 12.00
C ASP A 297 15.41 14.92 11.81
N LYS A 298 14.33 15.59 12.21
CA LYS A 298 12.97 15.19 11.90
C LYS A 298 12.74 15.15 10.40
N SER A 299 11.74 14.39 9.92
CA SER A 299 11.39 14.36 8.50
C SER A 299 11.03 15.76 7.95
N GLY A 300 10.39 16.58 8.78
CA GLY A 300 10.15 18.00 8.48
C GLY A 300 9.09 18.21 7.41
N SER A 301 9.24 19.29 6.64
CA SER A 301 8.27 19.73 5.64
C SER A 301 8.38 18.90 4.36
N GLN A 302 7.25 18.36 3.91
CA GLN A 302 7.12 17.58 2.67
C GLN A 302 5.93 18.12 1.87
N PHE A 303 6.11 18.22 0.55
CA PHE A 303 5.03 18.55 -0.38
C PHE A 303 4.73 17.33 -1.24
N HIS A 304 3.45 16.97 -1.35
CA HIS A 304 2.99 15.80 -2.09
C HIS A 304 1.96 16.22 -3.14
N PHE A 305 2.17 15.75 -4.35
CA PHE A 305 1.27 15.97 -5.48
C PHE A 305 0.76 14.63 -5.99
N THR A 306 -0.55 14.51 -6.21
CA THR A 306 -1.18 13.28 -6.70
C THR A 306 -2.12 13.57 -7.85
N ILE A 307 -2.12 12.69 -8.86
CA ILE A 307 -3.06 12.72 -9.98
C ILE A 307 -3.73 11.35 -10.10
N GLY A 308 -5.05 11.35 -10.21
CA GLY A 308 -5.82 10.14 -10.54
C GLY A 308 -5.98 9.11 -9.43
N GLN A 309 -5.34 9.28 -8.26
CA GLN A 309 -5.44 8.36 -7.13
C GLN A 309 -5.81 9.07 -5.83
N GLN A 310 -6.62 8.41 -5.01
CA GLN A 310 -6.73 8.76 -3.60
C GLN A 310 -5.56 8.11 -2.85
N ILE A 311 -4.89 8.85 -1.98
CA ILE A 311 -3.88 8.31 -1.08
C ILE A 311 -4.56 7.26 -0.19
N ARG A 312 -4.11 6.02 -0.32
CA ARG A 312 -4.53 4.91 0.54
C ARG A 312 -4.04 5.09 1.95
#